data_0d1b68d66b2228dfe173c92315d77fb7
#
_entry.id   0d1b68d66b2228dfe173c92315d77fb7
#
_cell.length_a   1.000
_cell.length_b   1.000
_cell.length_c   1.000
_cell.angle_alpha   90.00
_cell.angle_beta   90.00
_cell.angle_gamma   90.00
#
_symmetry.space_group_name_H-M   'P 1'
#
loop_
_entity.id
_entity.type
_entity.pdbx_description
1 polymer ?
#
loop_
_entity_poly.entity_id
_entity_poly.type
_entity_poly.pdbx_seq_one_letter_code
_entity_poly.pdbx_strand_id
1 'polypeptide(L)'
;MLYFTRWKIIAILATCLLGILACIPNFMTKENFEKLPNFAQNKIGLGLDLRGGAHLLMSMDTAEVRKNWLSTLRADARKTLLDAKIGFTALGVDGNSVQVKLSQPEQTDPALKDLRKLIQSVGSAISGQSAFDIEVKQGADLGTILLTPTEQGIQNRIANAVASAIEVIRSRIDGSGTKEANIVRQNTDRILVQVPGVEDTKDLLALIGSTAKLTFHELNPTVSVEDAKLTRVPQGYKVYEAAAGEREEQAYLLKEDPVVQGDDLVDSQPGFDSRNGEAVINFRFNQRGALKFGNYTKDHVGSRFAIVLDEKVLSAPVIRDAILGGTGQISGSFTVDSANKLAVQLRSGALPAKLSVQEERVVGASLGQDSIDAGKRAALIGMLGVAAFMIFAYGLFGFFAVIGAAMHVVLVLGIMSLLGSTMTLPGIAGVVLTIGMAVDANVLIYERIREELRAGKTPIMAIEQGFSRAYATIIDSQLTTFIAGLVMFWLGSGPIRGFAVTLTLGIMTTVFTAFTITRLLVAWWLAAQKTKKIEAPLSYNMART
;
A
#
# COMPACT_ATOMS: atom_id res chain seq x y z
N MET A 1 15.81 4.51 47.32
CA MET A 1 15.45 4.22 45.90
C MET A 1 16.64 3.88 44.98
N LEU A 2 17.87 3.96 45.39
CA LEU A 2 19.04 3.48 44.61
C LEU A 2 19.22 1.94 44.65
N TYR A 3 18.41 1.22 45.43
CA TYR A 3 18.42 -0.24 45.48
C TYR A 3 17.56 -0.84 44.39
N PHE A 4 18.21 -1.51 43.44
CA PHE A 4 17.54 -2.37 42.47
C PHE A 4 17.38 -3.77 43.01
N THR A 5 16.16 -4.31 43.01
CA THR A 5 15.96 -5.73 43.31
C THR A 5 16.59 -6.58 42.20
N ARG A 6 17.06 -7.77 42.51
CA ARG A 6 17.71 -8.69 41.56
C ARG A 6 16.83 -8.90 40.31
N TRP A 7 15.52 -9.02 40.48
CA TRP A 7 14.57 -9.14 39.36
C TRP A 7 14.55 -7.91 38.43
N LYS A 8 14.64 -6.70 38.98
CA LYS A 8 14.70 -5.48 38.15
C LYS A 8 16.00 -5.41 37.34
N ILE A 9 17.12 -5.80 37.95
CA ILE A 9 18.42 -5.87 37.23
C ILE A 9 18.33 -6.87 36.08
N ILE A 10 17.80 -8.07 36.36
CA ILE A 10 17.64 -9.12 35.35
C ILE A 10 16.72 -8.63 34.22
N ALA A 11 15.60 -7.98 34.54
CA ALA A 11 14.68 -7.43 33.53
C ALA A 11 15.34 -6.36 32.65
N ILE A 12 16.12 -5.44 33.24
CA ILE A 12 16.85 -4.40 32.49
C ILE A 12 17.87 -5.03 31.53
N LEU A 13 18.68 -5.96 32.04
CA LEU A 13 19.70 -6.65 31.26
C LEU A 13 19.07 -7.52 30.16
N ALA A 14 17.95 -8.18 30.42
CA ALA A 14 17.21 -8.95 29.45
C ALA A 14 16.65 -8.05 28.34
N THR A 15 16.10 -6.88 28.67
CA THR A 15 15.63 -5.90 27.67
C THR A 15 16.78 -5.39 26.80
N CYS A 16 17.93 -5.08 27.40
CA CYS A 16 19.12 -4.68 26.65
C CYS A 16 19.61 -5.79 25.71
N LEU A 17 19.66 -7.02 26.22
CA LEU A 17 20.07 -8.20 25.43
C LEU A 17 19.11 -8.45 24.27
N LEU A 18 17.80 -8.39 24.51
CA LEU A 18 16.79 -8.52 23.45
C LEU A 18 16.93 -7.43 22.40
N GLY A 19 17.17 -6.18 22.80
CA GLY A 19 17.44 -5.09 21.88
C GLY A 19 18.69 -5.33 21.02
N ILE A 20 19.79 -5.80 21.62
CA ILE A 20 21.02 -6.16 20.89
C ILE A 20 20.73 -7.30 19.90
N LEU A 21 20.08 -8.39 20.35
CA LEU A 21 19.75 -9.53 19.50
C LEU A 21 18.85 -9.12 18.32
N ALA A 22 17.86 -8.27 18.56
CA ALA A 22 16.97 -7.75 17.52
C ALA A 22 17.69 -6.82 16.52
N CYS A 23 18.79 -6.20 16.92
CA CYS A 23 19.58 -5.33 16.06
C CYS A 23 20.55 -6.11 15.15
N ILE A 24 21.02 -7.29 15.56
CA ILE A 24 22.01 -8.11 14.85
C ILE A 24 21.63 -8.40 13.38
N PRO A 25 20.38 -8.79 13.04
CA PRO A 25 20.01 -9.12 11.67
C PRO A 25 20.26 -7.99 10.65
N ASN A 26 20.28 -6.73 11.10
CA ASN A 26 20.53 -5.58 10.22
C ASN A 26 21.99 -5.48 9.74
N PHE A 27 22.92 -6.12 10.43
CA PHE A 27 24.37 -6.11 10.11
C PHE A 27 24.85 -7.43 9.49
N MET A 28 23.96 -8.42 9.33
CA MET A 28 24.33 -9.73 8.78
C MET A 28 24.33 -9.72 7.25
N THR A 29 25.22 -10.52 6.65
CA THR A 29 25.22 -10.82 5.21
C THR A 29 23.99 -11.66 4.82
N LYS A 30 23.58 -11.61 3.54
CA LYS A 30 22.39 -12.36 3.06
C LYS A 30 22.45 -13.85 3.38
N GLU A 31 23.61 -14.49 3.19
CA GLU A 31 23.79 -15.92 3.45
C GLU A 31 23.56 -16.33 4.90
N ASN A 32 24.01 -15.50 5.85
CA ASN A 32 23.83 -15.76 7.29
C ASN A 32 22.43 -15.41 7.76
N PHE A 33 21.78 -14.43 7.13
CA PHE A 33 20.43 -14.03 7.45
C PHE A 33 19.39 -15.12 7.09
N GLU A 34 19.53 -15.79 5.95
CA GLU A 34 18.65 -16.88 5.52
C GLU A 34 18.72 -18.12 6.41
N LYS A 35 19.80 -18.27 7.20
CA LYS A 35 19.96 -19.36 8.17
C LYS A 35 19.26 -19.10 9.50
N LEU A 36 18.79 -17.87 9.74
CA LEU A 36 18.08 -17.54 10.97
C LEU A 36 16.67 -18.15 10.96
N PRO A 37 16.11 -18.50 12.15
CA PRO A 37 14.71 -18.92 12.25
C PRO A 37 13.78 -17.76 11.87
N ASN A 38 12.61 -18.06 11.29
CA ASN A 38 11.66 -17.10 10.73
C ASN A 38 11.30 -15.93 11.67
N PHE A 39 11.23 -16.18 12.99
CA PHE A 39 10.94 -15.13 13.97
C PHE A 39 12.09 -14.12 14.17
N ALA A 40 13.32 -14.48 13.77
CA ALA A 40 14.51 -13.64 13.88
C ALA A 40 14.91 -13.01 12.52
N GLN A 41 14.15 -13.27 11.45
CA GLN A 41 14.41 -12.74 10.12
C GLN A 41 13.84 -11.34 9.88
N ASN A 42 13.61 -10.56 10.93
CA ASN A 42 13.12 -9.20 10.78
C ASN A 42 14.29 -8.22 10.57
N LYS A 43 14.23 -7.45 9.49
CA LYS A 43 15.15 -6.34 9.18
C LYS A 43 14.42 -5.03 9.10
N ILE A 44 15.14 -3.94 9.34
CA ILE A 44 14.67 -2.59 9.03
C ILE A 44 14.62 -2.45 7.51
N GLY A 45 13.42 -2.20 6.95
CA GLY A 45 13.27 -1.85 5.55
C GLY A 45 13.87 -0.47 5.27
N LEU A 46 14.53 -0.28 4.12
CA LEU A 46 14.92 1.06 3.69
C LEU A 46 13.77 1.68 2.90
N GLY A 47 13.42 2.93 3.21
CA GLY A 47 12.43 3.69 2.47
C GLY A 47 12.90 4.00 1.04
N LEU A 48 11.97 4.43 0.21
CA LEU A 48 12.24 4.75 -1.19
C LEU A 48 13.29 5.86 -1.36
N ASP A 49 13.28 6.84 -0.46
CA ASP A 49 14.22 7.95 -0.36
C ASP A 49 15.67 7.51 -0.08
N LEU A 50 15.86 6.27 0.41
CA LEU A 50 17.18 5.67 0.68
C LEU A 50 17.57 4.59 -0.32
N ARG A 51 16.61 3.84 -0.89
CA ARG A 51 16.87 2.81 -1.91
C ARG A 51 16.88 3.36 -3.32
N GLY A 52 16.29 4.54 -3.55
CA GLY A 52 15.92 5.00 -4.87
C GLY A 52 14.72 4.24 -5.44
N GLY A 53 14.07 4.82 -6.45
CA GLY A 53 12.93 4.18 -7.13
C GLY A 53 11.78 5.14 -7.41
N ALA A 54 10.66 4.59 -7.88
CA ALA A 54 9.46 5.31 -8.27
C ALA A 54 8.44 5.36 -7.12
N HIS A 55 7.86 6.54 -6.90
CA HIS A 55 6.73 6.80 -5.99
C HIS A 55 5.59 7.38 -6.82
N LEU A 56 4.51 6.64 -6.93
CA LEU A 56 3.34 7.01 -7.69
C LEU A 56 2.12 7.05 -6.77
N LEU A 57 1.45 8.19 -6.71
CA LEU A 57 0.12 8.31 -6.13
C LEU A 57 -0.90 8.32 -7.26
N MET A 58 -1.74 7.32 -7.29
CA MET A 58 -2.77 7.17 -8.32
C MET A 58 -4.16 7.29 -7.71
N SER A 59 -5.09 7.95 -8.40
CA SER A 59 -6.50 7.96 -8.03
C SER A 59 -7.35 7.18 -9.02
N MET A 60 -8.34 6.46 -8.51
CA MET A 60 -9.29 5.70 -9.31
C MET A 60 -10.41 6.61 -9.80
N ASP A 61 -10.84 6.44 -11.06
CA ASP A 61 -12.01 7.11 -11.59
C ASP A 61 -13.29 6.54 -10.96
N THR A 62 -13.79 7.24 -9.96
CA THR A 62 -15.00 6.85 -9.23
C THR A 62 -16.28 6.97 -10.06
N ALA A 63 -16.28 7.87 -11.06
CA ALA A 63 -17.41 8.01 -11.99
C ALA A 63 -17.51 6.78 -12.89
N GLU A 64 -16.38 6.26 -13.37
CA GLU A 64 -16.33 5.02 -14.15
C GLU A 64 -16.76 3.81 -13.31
N VAL A 65 -16.32 3.71 -12.04
CA VAL A 65 -16.78 2.65 -11.12
C VAL A 65 -18.30 2.67 -10.97
N ARG A 66 -18.88 3.86 -10.77
CA ARG A 66 -20.35 4.04 -10.68
C ARG A 66 -21.05 3.62 -11.96
N LYS A 67 -20.55 4.09 -13.12
CA LYS A 67 -21.12 3.75 -14.44
C LYS A 67 -21.09 2.25 -14.70
N ASN A 68 -19.97 1.59 -14.41
CA ASN A 68 -19.84 0.15 -14.56
C ASN A 68 -20.81 -0.59 -13.64
N TRP A 69 -20.98 -0.13 -12.40
CA TRP A 69 -21.95 -0.72 -11.49
C TRP A 69 -23.39 -0.57 -11.96
N LEU A 70 -23.80 0.63 -12.44
CA LEU A 70 -25.14 0.83 -13.00
C LEU A 70 -25.39 -0.06 -14.22
N SER A 71 -24.38 -0.28 -15.06
CA SER A 71 -24.47 -1.21 -16.20
C SER A 71 -24.69 -2.66 -15.73
N THR A 72 -23.95 -3.09 -14.71
CA THR A 72 -24.12 -4.42 -14.11
C THR A 72 -25.51 -4.56 -13.48
N LEU A 73 -25.94 -3.56 -12.71
CA LEU A 73 -27.25 -3.54 -12.06
C LEU A 73 -28.39 -3.59 -13.09
N ARG A 74 -28.25 -2.91 -14.25
CA ARG A 74 -29.18 -3.01 -15.38
C ARG A 74 -29.23 -4.44 -15.92
N ALA A 75 -28.08 -5.10 -16.10
CA ALA A 75 -28.03 -6.47 -16.60
C ALA A 75 -28.65 -7.46 -15.62
N ASP A 76 -28.37 -7.30 -14.31
CA ASP A 76 -28.94 -8.13 -13.26
C ASP A 76 -30.45 -7.94 -13.11
N ALA A 77 -30.94 -6.70 -13.21
CA ALA A 77 -32.37 -6.40 -13.23
C ALA A 77 -33.06 -7.03 -14.44
N ARG A 78 -32.45 -6.95 -15.64
CA ARG A 78 -32.95 -7.61 -16.84
C ARG A 78 -33.07 -9.11 -16.66
N LYS A 79 -32.03 -9.73 -16.15
CA LYS A 79 -32.01 -11.18 -15.90
C LYS A 79 -33.09 -11.58 -14.90
N THR A 80 -33.19 -10.88 -13.77
CA THR A 80 -34.18 -11.17 -12.73
C THR A 80 -35.61 -11.07 -13.24
N LEU A 81 -35.91 -10.06 -14.06
CA LEU A 81 -37.24 -9.89 -14.65
C LEU A 81 -37.57 -10.97 -15.69
N LEU A 82 -36.59 -11.36 -16.53
CA LEU A 82 -36.76 -12.44 -17.51
C LEU A 82 -36.97 -13.79 -16.82
N ASP A 83 -36.19 -14.09 -15.77
CA ASP A 83 -36.32 -15.34 -14.99
C ASP A 83 -37.70 -15.40 -14.28
N ALA A 84 -38.21 -14.24 -13.84
CA ALA A 84 -39.56 -14.10 -13.28
C ALA A 84 -40.69 -14.04 -14.34
N LYS A 85 -40.35 -14.07 -15.64
CA LYS A 85 -41.28 -13.92 -16.77
C LYS A 85 -42.12 -12.63 -16.73
N ILE A 86 -41.51 -11.54 -16.21
CA ILE A 86 -42.13 -10.21 -16.14
C ILE A 86 -41.67 -9.40 -17.35
N GLY A 87 -42.62 -8.95 -18.17
CA GLY A 87 -42.36 -8.14 -19.36
C GLY A 87 -42.04 -6.69 -19.00
N PHE A 88 -41.09 -6.09 -19.73
CA PHE A 88 -40.74 -4.68 -19.61
C PHE A 88 -40.67 -4.01 -21.01
N THR A 89 -41.06 -2.74 -21.09
CA THR A 89 -41.04 -1.93 -22.32
C THR A 89 -39.75 -1.14 -22.45
N ALA A 90 -39.18 -0.70 -21.34
CA ALA A 90 -37.91 0.02 -21.30
C ALA A 90 -37.06 -0.38 -20.08
N LEU A 91 -35.76 -0.49 -20.27
CA LEU A 91 -34.80 -0.73 -19.23
C LEU A 91 -33.52 0.05 -19.55
N GLY A 92 -33.27 1.12 -18.82
CA GLY A 92 -32.17 2.04 -19.07
C GLY A 92 -31.54 2.57 -17.79
N VAL A 93 -30.40 3.25 -17.95
CA VAL A 93 -29.78 4.04 -16.90
C VAL A 93 -30.21 5.48 -17.08
N ASP A 94 -30.83 6.06 -16.06
CA ASP A 94 -31.25 7.46 -16.04
C ASP A 94 -30.55 8.16 -14.86
N GLY A 95 -29.63 9.05 -15.20
CA GLY A 95 -28.80 9.73 -14.23
C GLY A 95 -28.02 8.76 -13.31
N ASN A 96 -28.38 8.73 -12.03
CA ASN A 96 -27.75 7.90 -11.01
C ASN A 96 -28.55 6.63 -10.66
N SER A 97 -29.57 6.26 -11.43
CA SER A 97 -30.44 5.12 -11.17
C SER A 97 -30.68 4.27 -12.42
N VAL A 98 -31.04 3.02 -12.21
CA VAL A 98 -31.56 2.15 -13.27
C VAL A 98 -33.07 2.23 -13.22
N GLN A 99 -33.67 2.61 -14.35
CA GLN A 99 -35.11 2.71 -14.53
C GLN A 99 -35.63 1.53 -15.32
N VAL A 100 -36.65 0.89 -14.78
CA VAL A 100 -37.39 -0.20 -15.41
C VAL A 100 -38.82 0.26 -15.65
N LYS A 101 -39.32 0.14 -16.86
CA LYS A 101 -40.72 0.38 -17.21
C LYS A 101 -41.37 -0.94 -17.59
N LEU A 102 -42.32 -1.39 -16.80
CA LEU A 102 -43.01 -2.67 -17.01
C LEU A 102 -44.01 -2.57 -18.17
N SER A 103 -44.24 -3.69 -18.85
CA SER A 103 -45.27 -3.78 -19.88
C SER A 103 -46.69 -3.79 -19.30
N GLN A 104 -46.84 -4.32 -18.08
CA GLN A 104 -48.10 -4.42 -17.36
C GLN A 104 -47.94 -3.79 -15.95
N PRO A 105 -48.58 -2.64 -15.68
CA PRO A 105 -48.48 -1.97 -14.38
C PRO A 105 -48.95 -2.82 -13.20
N GLU A 106 -49.83 -3.79 -13.42
CA GLU A 106 -50.34 -4.74 -12.40
C GLU A 106 -49.27 -5.67 -11.84
N GLN A 107 -48.15 -5.84 -12.56
CA GLN A 107 -47.01 -6.68 -12.16
C GLN A 107 -45.98 -5.91 -11.32
N THR A 108 -46.28 -4.67 -10.89
CA THR A 108 -45.32 -3.84 -10.15
C THR A 108 -44.92 -4.48 -8.81
N ASP A 109 -45.87 -5.01 -8.03
CA ASP A 109 -45.56 -5.64 -6.73
C ASP A 109 -44.73 -6.93 -6.85
N PRO A 110 -45.06 -7.87 -7.76
CA PRO A 110 -44.17 -9.01 -8.03
C PRO A 110 -42.77 -8.59 -8.48
N ALA A 111 -42.68 -7.60 -9.40
CA ALA A 111 -41.40 -7.10 -9.90
C ALA A 111 -40.55 -6.46 -8.78
N LEU A 112 -41.17 -5.64 -7.92
CA LEU A 112 -40.51 -5.06 -6.75
C LEU A 112 -39.97 -6.12 -5.79
N LYS A 113 -40.75 -7.18 -5.54
CA LYS A 113 -40.34 -8.30 -4.68
C LYS A 113 -39.13 -9.02 -5.25
N ASP A 114 -39.08 -9.27 -6.55
CA ASP A 114 -37.96 -9.98 -7.18
C ASP A 114 -36.74 -9.08 -7.32
N LEU A 115 -36.90 -7.81 -7.71
CA LEU A 115 -35.80 -6.84 -7.78
C LEU A 115 -35.18 -6.51 -6.40
N ARG A 116 -35.97 -6.58 -5.31
CA ARG A 116 -35.44 -6.44 -3.96
C ARG A 116 -34.47 -7.56 -3.55
N LYS A 117 -34.47 -8.70 -4.24
CA LYS A 117 -33.49 -9.77 -4.02
C LYS A 117 -32.08 -9.38 -4.46
N LEU A 118 -31.94 -8.34 -5.27
CA LEU A 118 -30.64 -7.77 -5.69
C LEU A 118 -30.00 -6.91 -4.58
N ILE A 119 -30.76 -6.51 -3.56
CA ILE A 119 -30.26 -5.70 -2.45
C ILE A 119 -29.27 -6.51 -1.63
N GLN A 120 -28.06 -5.96 -1.45
CA GLN A 120 -27.03 -6.53 -0.60
C GLN A 120 -26.84 -5.67 0.65
N SER A 121 -26.63 -6.32 1.79
CA SER A 121 -26.30 -5.63 3.02
C SER A 121 -24.85 -5.15 2.97
N VAL A 122 -24.64 -3.87 3.24
CA VAL A 122 -23.34 -3.21 3.24
C VAL A 122 -23.11 -2.66 4.64
N GLY A 123 -22.07 -3.12 5.33
CA GLY A 123 -21.73 -2.61 6.65
C GLY A 123 -21.09 -3.68 7.53
N SER A 124 -20.33 -3.22 8.54
CA SER A 124 -19.74 -4.11 9.54
C SER A 124 -20.80 -4.47 10.57
N ALA A 125 -20.93 -5.76 10.87
CA ALA A 125 -21.77 -6.27 11.96
C ALA A 125 -21.45 -5.63 13.33
N ILE A 126 -20.32 -4.93 13.45
CA ILE A 126 -19.85 -4.28 14.67
C ILE A 126 -20.51 -2.93 14.90
N SER A 127 -20.98 -2.22 13.85
CA SER A 127 -21.57 -0.88 13.97
C SER A 127 -23.08 -0.85 14.19
N GLY A 128 -23.76 -2.00 14.16
CA GLY A 128 -25.21 -2.10 14.45
C GLY A 128 -26.14 -1.43 13.43
N GLN A 129 -25.62 -0.81 12.37
CA GLN A 129 -26.39 -0.20 11.28
C GLN A 129 -26.29 -1.08 10.04
N SER A 130 -27.35 -1.81 9.73
CA SER A 130 -27.50 -2.49 8.45
C SER A 130 -27.82 -1.44 7.37
N ALA A 131 -26.83 -1.09 6.58
CA ALA A 131 -27.05 -0.30 5.38
C ALA A 131 -27.18 -1.22 4.16
N PHE A 132 -27.91 -0.76 3.16
CA PHE A 132 -28.10 -1.47 1.92
C PHE A 132 -27.33 -0.77 0.79
N ASP A 133 -26.87 -1.55 -0.19
CA ASP A 133 -26.11 -1.03 -1.33
C ASP A 133 -26.98 -0.29 -2.34
N ILE A 134 -28.21 -0.75 -2.56
CA ILE A 134 -29.19 -0.15 -3.46
C ILE A 134 -30.53 0.03 -2.76
N GLU A 135 -31.28 1.00 -3.22
CA GLU A 135 -32.66 1.25 -2.86
C GLU A 135 -33.55 0.95 -4.05
N VAL A 136 -34.60 0.13 -3.87
CA VAL A 136 -35.57 -0.23 -4.91
C VAL A 136 -36.92 0.38 -4.54
N LYS A 137 -37.33 1.39 -5.34
CA LYS A 137 -38.58 2.15 -5.13
C LYS A 137 -39.43 2.13 -6.39
N GLN A 138 -40.74 2.34 -6.21
CA GLN A 138 -41.63 2.64 -7.31
C GLN A 138 -41.36 4.10 -7.76
N GLY A 139 -41.29 4.31 -9.08
CA GLY A 139 -41.17 5.64 -9.68
C GLY A 139 -42.48 6.43 -9.66
N ALA A 140 -42.43 7.64 -10.19
CA ALA A 140 -43.59 8.53 -10.26
C ALA A 140 -44.72 8.00 -11.18
N ASP A 141 -44.35 7.30 -12.25
CA ASP A 141 -45.29 6.72 -13.20
C ASP A 141 -45.68 5.30 -12.78
N LEU A 142 -46.95 4.93 -13.04
CA LEU A 142 -47.44 3.57 -12.83
C LEU A 142 -46.64 2.57 -13.67
N GLY A 143 -46.16 1.49 -13.03
CA GLY A 143 -45.35 0.47 -13.67
C GLY A 143 -43.87 0.84 -13.84
N THR A 144 -43.41 1.97 -13.27
CA THR A 144 -41.99 2.33 -13.27
C THR A 144 -41.34 1.95 -11.94
N ILE A 145 -40.17 1.33 -11.99
CA ILE A 145 -39.35 0.95 -10.83
C ILE A 145 -37.97 1.58 -10.99
N LEU A 146 -37.47 2.18 -9.91
CA LEU A 146 -36.16 2.80 -9.81
C LEU A 146 -35.27 1.99 -8.86
N LEU A 147 -34.09 1.61 -9.35
CA LEU A 147 -33.04 1.02 -8.53
C LEU A 147 -31.92 2.07 -8.41
N THR A 148 -31.77 2.62 -7.23
CA THR A 148 -30.84 3.73 -6.96
C THR A 148 -29.74 3.25 -6.01
N PRO A 149 -28.45 3.32 -6.40
CA PRO A 149 -27.33 3.10 -5.52
C PRO A 149 -27.35 4.07 -4.32
N THR A 150 -27.15 3.54 -3.13
CA THR A 150 -26.99 4.36 -1.91
C THR A 150 -25.57 4.91 -1.84
N GLU A 151 -25.36 6.02 -1.10
CA GLU A 151 -24.01 6.57 -0.91
C GLU A 151 -23.07 5.56 -0.23
N GLN A 152 -23.56 4.80 0.74
CA GLN A 152 -22.79 3.75 1.40
C GLN A 152 -22.48 2.58 0.45
N GLY A 153 -23.42 2.23 -0.41
CA GLY A 153 -23.20 1.25 -1.48
C GLY A 153 -22.11 1.69 -2.45
N ILE A 154 -22.14 2.96 -2.88
CA ILE A 154 -21.13 3.55 -3.76
C ILE A 154 -19.75 3.50 -3.09
N GLN A 155 -19.64 3.94 -1.83
CA GLN A 155 -18.36 3.93 -1.12
C GLN A 155 -17.82 2.52 -0.90
N ASN A 156 -18.67 1.56 -0.60
CA ASN A 156 -18.27 0.16 -0.49
C ASN A 156 -17.79 -0.38 -1.84
N ARG A 157 -18.48 -0.06 -2.93
CA ARG A 157 -18.10 -0.48 -4.28
C ARG A 157 -16.74 0.09 -4.69
N ILE A 158 -16.49 1.38 -4.40
CA ILE A 158 -15.19 2.02 -4.63
C ILE A 158 -14.11 1.33 -3.79
N ALA A 159 -14.38 1.06 -2.50
CA ALA A 159 -13.45 0.38 -1.62
C ALA A 159 -13.04 -1.00 -2.16
N ASN A 160 -14.00 -1.78 -2.64
CA ASN A 160 -13.75 -3.10 -3.23
C ASN A 160 -13.01 -2.98 -4.57
N ALA A 161 -13.34 -1.99 -5.40
CA ALA A 161 -12.64 -1.72 -6.64
C ALA A 161 -11.16 -1.34 -6.38
N VAL A 162 -10.88 -0.50 -5.39
CA VAL A 162 -9.51 -0.14 -4.98
C VAL A 162 -8.76 -1.37 -4.47
N ALA A 163 -9.40 -2.21 -3.66
CA ALA A 163 -8.78 -3.45 -3.18
C ALA A 163 -8.43 -4.41 -4.35
N SER A 164 -9.35 -4.60 -5.29
CA SER A 164 -9.08 -5.40 -6.49
C SER A 164 -7.98 -4.79 -7.37
N ALA A 165 -7.96 -3.47 -7.53
CA ALA A 165 -6.91 -2.78 -8.28
C ALA A 165 -5.52 -2.97 -7.65
N ILE A 166 -5.42 -2.95 -6.32
CA ILE A 166 -4.16 -3.22 -5.60
C ILE A 166 -3.63 -4.60 -5.94
N GLU A 167 -4.49 -5.64 -5.94
CA GLU A 167 -4.09 -7.01 -6.28
C GLU A 167 -3.65 -7.12 -7.75
N VAL A 168 -4.37 -6.47 -8.67
CA VAL A 168 -3.99 -6.43 -10.09
C VAL A 168 -2.64 -5.73 -10.28
N ILE A 169 -2.44 -4.56 -9.67
CA ILE A 169 -1.18 -3.80 -9.74
C ILE A 169 -0.03 -4.65 -9.17
N ARG A 170 -0.24 -5.30 -8.02
CA ARG A 170 0.75 -6.21 -7.42
C ARG A 170 1.13 -7.32 -8.37
N SER A 171 0.13 -8.01 -8.95
CA SER A 171 0.37 -9.09 -9.92
C SER A 171 1.11 -8.62 -11.17
N ARG A 172 0.86 -7.40 -11.65
CA ARG A 172 1.56 -6.83 -12.81
C ARG A 172 3.03 -6.52 -12.49
N ILE A 173 3.30 -5.92 -11.33
CA ILE A 173 4.66 -5.58 -10.89
C ILE A 173 5.45 -6.86 -10.61
N ASP A 174 4.89 -7.83 -9.91
CA ASP A 174 5.53 -9.12 -9.64
C ASP A 174 5.80 -9.89 -10.94
N GLY A 175 4.86 -9.84 -11.90
CA GLY A 175 4.99 -10.44 -13.22
C GLY A 175 6.10 -9.82 -14.08
N SER A 176 6.48 -8.57 -13.83
CA SER A 176 7.62 -7.90 -14.48
C SER A 176 8.99 -8.25 -13.87
N GLY A 177 9.02 -9.04 -12.78
CA GLY A 177 10.25 -9.42 -12.08
C GLY A 177 10.73 -8.40 -11.04
N THR A 178 9.99 -7.30 -10.84
CA THR A 178 10.29 -6.30 -9.82
C THR A 178 9.67 -6.74 -8.50
N LYS A 179 10.48 -7.33 -7.63
CA LYS A 179 10.05 -7.75 -6.30
C LYS A 179 10.10 -6.59 -5.30
N GLU A 180 9.29 -6.68 -4.22
CA GLU A 180 9.27 -5.75 -3.08
C GLU A 180 8.56 -4.40 -3.33
N ALA A 181 7.60 -4.32 -4.27
CA ALA A 181 6.76 -3.15 -4.38
C ALA A 181 5.86 -2.97 -3.13
N ASN A 182 5.83 -1.75 -2.58
CA ASN A 182 4.92 -1.39 -1.51
C ASN A 182 3.68 -0.74 -2.12
N ILE A 183 2.54 -1.45 -2.09
CA ILE A 183 1.29 -0.99 -2.67
C ILE A 183 0.27 -0.92 -1.54
N VAL A 184 -0.17 0.30 -1.22
CA VAL A 184 -1.10 0.54 -0.11
C VAL A 184 -2.23 1.46 -0.53
N ARG A 185 -3.40 1.22 0.04
CA ARG A 185 -4.54 2.12 -0.10
C ARG A 185 -4.28 3.40 0.69
N GLN A 186 -4.52 4.55 0.05
CA GLN A 186 -4.49 5.86 0.69
C GLN A 186 -5.86 6.53 0.47
N ASN A 187 -6.58 6.85 1.55
CA ASN A 187 -7.96 7.32 1.52
C ASN A 187 -8.94 6.32 0.87
N THR A 188 -10.07 6.82 0.33
CA THR A 188 -11.13 5.99 -0.24
C THR A 188 -10.86 5.53 -1.66
N ASP A 189 -10.22 6.35 -2.47
CA ASP A 189 -10.10 6.23 -3.92
C ASP A 189 -8.65 6.25 -4.44
N ARG A 190 -7.64 6.34 -3.54
CA ARG A 190 -6.24 6.48 -3.94
C ARG A 190 -5.42 5.24 -3.61
N ILE A 191 -4.45 4.99 -4.47
CA ILE A 191 -3.48 3.90 -4.35
C ILE A 191 -2.08 4.50 -4.41
N LEU A 192 -1.30 4.24 -3.39
CA LEU A 192 0.11 4.56 -3.35
C LEU A 192 0.91 3.35 -3.82
N VAL A 193 1.72 3.54 -4.86
CA VAL A 193 2.60 2.51 -5.43
C VAL A 193 4.04 2.99 -5.30
N GLN A 194 4.85 2.23 -4.59
CA GLN A 194 6.27 2.50 -4.39
C GLN A 194 7.07 1.30 -4.89
N VAL A 195 7.88 1.53 -5.91
CA VAL A 195 8.69 0.46 -6.53
C VAL A 195 10.17 0.82 -6.44
N PRO A 196 10.95 0.13 -5.60
CA PRO A 196 12.36 0.40 -5.45
C PRO A 196 13.15 0.01 -6.70
N GLY A 197 14.20 0.78 -6.99
CA GLY A 197 15.14 0.48 -8.09
C GLY A 197 14.60 0.77 -9.50
N VAL A 198 13.45 1.42 -9.63
CA VAL A 198 12.90 1.85 -10.93
C VAL A 198 13.31 3.31 -11.19
N GLU A 199 14.09 3.53 -12.24
CA GLU A 199 14.54 4.86 -12.65
C GLU A 199 13.63 5.49 -13.71
N ASP A 200 12.97 4.69 -14.54
CA ASP A 200 12.00 5.14 -15.55
C ASP A 200 10.58 4.75 -15.16
N THR A 201 9.78 5.76 -14.83
CA THR A 201 8.37 5.60 -14.49
C THR A 201 7.47 5.32 -15.69
N LYS A 202 7.90 5.66 -16.91
CA LYS A 202 7.09 5.48 -18.13
C LYS A 202 6.72 4.02 -18.36
N ASP A 203 7.69 3.13 -18.24
CA ASP A 203 7.48 1.69 -18.38
C ASP A 203 6.55 1.14 -17.28
N LEU A 204 6.76 1.61 -16.05
CA LEU A 204 5.91 1.25 -14.92
C LEU A 204 4.47 1.75 -15.12
N LEU A 205 4.30 3.01 -15.54
CA LEU A 205 2.99 3.59 -15.82
C LEU A 205 2.28 2.90 -16.98
N ALA A 206 3.00 2.54 -18.06
CA ALA A 206 2.44 1.77 -19.16
C ALA A 206 1.96 0.39 -18.69
N LEU A 207 2.67 -0.24 -17.75
CA LEU A 207 2.31 -1.55 -17.20
C LEU A 207 1.08 -1.50 -16.29
N ILE A 208 1.04 -0.53 -15.35
CA ILE A 208 0.01 -0.48 -14.29
C ILE A 208 -1.16 0.42 -14.62
N GLY A 209 -1.01 1.38 -15.56
CA GLY A 209 -2.02 2.40 -15.85
C GLY A 209 -3.13 1.95 -16.81
N SER A 210 -2.89 0.94 -17.67
CA SER A 210 -3.91 0.44 -18.59
C SER A 210 -4.97 -0.40 -17.87
N THR A 211 -6.24 -0.27 -18.28
CA THR A 211 -7.32 -1.08 -17.71
C THR A 211 -7.19 -2.54 -18.11
N ALA A 212 -6.64 -2.82 -19.28
CA ALA A 212 -6.45 -4.15 -19.88
C ALA A 212 -7.75 -4.98 -19.92
N LYS A 213 -8.87 -4.32 -20.18
CA LYS A 213 -10.18 -4.95 -20.32
C LYS A 213 -10.28 -5.66 -21.67
N LEU A 214 -10.03 -6.96 -21.65
CA LEU A 214 -10.12 -7.80 -22.85
C LEU A 214 -11.54 -8.32 -23.02
N THR A 215 -12.08 -8.18 -24.25
CA THR A 215 -13.39 -8.71 -24.62
C THR A 215 -13.36 -9.27 -26.03
N PHE A 216 -14.17 -10.31 -26.27
CA PHE A 216 -14.30 -10.96 -27.57
C PHE A 216 -15.70 -10.72 -28.11
N HIS A 217 -15.80 -10.11 -29.30
CA HIS A 217 -17.06 -9.69 -29.87
C HIS A 217 -17.31 -10.29 -31.24
N GLU A 218 -18.57 -10.48 -31.55
CA GLU A 218 -19.07 -10.85 -32.86
C GLU A 218 -19.06 -9.63 -33.78
N LEU A 219 -18.54 -9.78 -35.03
CA LEU A 219 -18.63 -8.76 -36.07
C LEU A 219 -20.00 -8.80 -36.76
N ASN A 220 -20.50 -7.65 -37.14
CA ASN A 220 -21.67 -7.61 -38.02
C ASN A 220 -21.27 -8.04 -39.44
N PRO A 221 -21.87 -9.13 -40.00
CA PRO A 221 -21.49 -9.64 -41.31
C PRO A 221 -22.09 -8.85 -42.49
N THR A 222 -23.11 -8.00 -42.26
CA THR A 222 -23.97 -7.45 -43.32
C THR A 222 -23.86 -5.94 -43.48
N VAL A 223 -23.52 -5.20 -42.43
CA VAL A 223 -23.48 -3.74 -42.45
C VAL A 223 -22.06 -3.25 -42.35
N SER A 224 -21.62 -2.42 -43.30
CA SER A 224 -20.30 -1.79 -43.21
C SER A 224 -20.27 -0.69 -42.14
N VAL A 225 -19.09 -0.36 -41.63
CA VAL A 225 -18.94 0.73 -40.67
C VAL A 225 -19.34 2.07 -41.27
N GLU A 226 -19.06 2.26 -42.55
CA GLU A 226 -19.42 3.49 -43.27
C GLU A 226 -20.92 3.65 -43.36
N ASP A 227 -21.64 2.59 -43.75
CA ASP A 227 -23.10 2.59 -43.81
C ASP A 227 -23.74 2.81 -42.43
N ALA A 228 -23.18 2.19 -41.38
CA ALA A 228 -23.64 2.36 -40.01
C ALA A 228 -23.45 3.80 -39.47
N LYS A 229 -22.38 4.48 -39.89
CA LYS A 229 -22.14 5.90 -39.56
C LYS A 229 -23.05 6.85 -40.30
N LEU A 230 -23.42 6.53 -41.56
CA LEU A 230 -24.26 7.36 -42.40
C LEU A 230 -25.76 7.21 -42.11
N THR A 231 -26.21 6.01 -41.81
CA THR A 231 -27.64 5.73 -41.56
C THR A 231 -28.02 5.73 -40.10
N ARG A 232 -27.74 4.68 -39.42
CA ARG A 232 -27.90 4.47 -37.96
C ARG A 232 -27.21 3.17 -37.56
N VAL A 233 -26.51 3.20 -36.43
CA VAL A 233 -25.97 1.97 -35.87
C VAL A 233 -27.13 1.02 -35.52
N PRO A 234 -27.13 -0.25 -35.99
CA PRO A 234 -28.16 -1.22 -35.65
C PRO A 234 -28.25 -1.42 -34.13
N GLN A 235 -29.46 -1.71 -33.64
CA GLN A 235 -29.69 -1.93 -32.22
C GLN A 235 -28.88 -3.13 -31.71
N GLY A 236 -28.14 -2.96 -30.62
CA GLY A 236 -27.27 -3.98 -30.02
C GLY A 236 -25.87 -4.05 -30.65
N TYR A 237 -25.52 -3.12 -31.53
CA TYR A 237 -24.18 -2.99 -32.10
C TYR A 237 -23.56 -1.63 -31.76
N LYS A 238 -22.23 -1.60 -31.67
CA LYS A 238 -21.42 -0.39 -31.40
C LYS A 238 -20.22 -0.39 -32.34
N VAL A 239 -19.81 0.80 -32.78
CA VAL A 239 -18.59 0.98 -33.57
C VAL A 239 -17.39 1.08 -32.63
N TYR A 240 -16.37 0.25 -32.88
CA TYR A 240 -15.10 0.23 -32.18
C TYR A 240 -13.98 0.62 -33.12
N GLU A 241 -13.06 1.47 -32.65
CA GLU A 241 -11.88 1.87 -33.41
C GLU A 241 -10.80 0.79 -33.37
N ALA A 242 -10.03 0.68 -34.45
CA ALA A 242 -8.86 -0.19 -34.47
C ALA A 242 -7.71 0.37 -33.61
N ALA A 243 -6.96 -0.51 -32.99
CA ALA A 243 -5.73 -0.13 -32.31
C ALA A 243 -4.64 0.26 -33.33
N ALA A 244 -3.70 1.10 -32.91
CA ALA A 244 -2.56 1.47 -33.74
C ALA A 244 -1.74 0.19 -34.08
N GLY A 245 -1.68 -0.14 -35.38
CA GLY A 245 -1.01 -1.37 -35.87
C GLY A 245 -1.94 -2.43 -36.42
N GLU A 246 -3.25 -2.30 -36.30
CA GLU A 246 -4.20 -3.11 -37.03
C GLU A 246 -4.10 -2.78 -38.55
N ARG A 247 -4.00 -3.82 -39.38
CA ARG A 247 -3.66 -3.65 -40.80
C ARG A 247 -4.86 -3.66 -41.71
N GLU A 248 -6.04 -4.08 -41.23
CA GLU A 248 -7.15 -4.39 -42.14
C GLU A 248 -8.21 -3.29 -42.22
N GLU A 249 -8.66 -2.73 -41.11
CA GLU A 249 -9.71 -1.72 -41.08
C GLU A 249 -9.45 -0.67 -39.99
N GLN A 250 -9.98 0.56 -40.20
CA GLN A 250 -9.85 1.63 -39.20
C GLN A 250 -10.88 1.54 -38.07
N ALA A 251 -11.99 0.85 -38.29
CA ALA A 251 -13.05 0.63 -37.32
C ALA A 251 -13.87 -0.61 -37.66
N TYR A 252 -14.56 -1.14 -36.66
CA TYR A 252 -15.36 -2.36 -36.76
C TYR A 252 -16.73 -2.16 -36.11
N LEU A 253 -17.79 -2.71 -36.75
CA LEU A 253 -19.13 -2.75 -36.19
C LEU A 253 -19.31 -4.05 -35.42
N LEU A 254 -19.28 -3.97 -34.08
CA LEU A 254 -19.31 -5.13 -33.21
C LEU A 254 -20.60 -5.17 -32.38
N LYS A 255 -21.04 -6.37 -32.04
CA LYS A 255 -22.15 -6.59 -31.11
C LYS A 255 -21.73 -6.06 -29.71
N GLU A 256 -22.62 -5.30 -29.04
CA GLU A 256 -22.32 -4.66 -27.77
C GLU A 256 -22.04 -5.68 -26.65
N ASP A 257 -22.80 -6.78 -26.63
CA ASP A 257 -22.62 -7.87 -25.66
C ASP A 257 -21.45 -8.78 -26.10
N PRO A 258 -20.37 -8.90 -25.29
CA PRO A 258 -19.24 -9.74 -25.65
C PRO A 258 -19.57 -11.23 -25.49
N VAL A 259 -19.00 -12.06 -26.35
CA VAL A 259 -19.09 -13.53 -26.31
C VAL A 259 -18.35 -14.09 -25.08
N VAL A 260 -17.13 -13.60 -24.88
CA VAL A 260 -16.26 -13.94 -23.73
C VAL A 260 -15.57 -12.68 -23.22
N GLN A 261 -15.33 -12.62 -21.94
CA GLN A 261 -14.65 -11.51 -21.26
C GLN A 261 -13.31 -11.93 -20.67
N GLY A 262 -12.44 -10.96 -20.40
CA GLY A 262 -11.13 -11.19 -19.77
C GLY A 262 -11.18 -11.91 -18.42
N ASP A 263 -12.29 -11.79 -17.70
CA ASP A 263 -12.50 -12.50 -16.42
C ASP A 263 -12.57 -14.04 -16.58
N ASP A 264 -12.84 -14.51 -17.81
CA ASP A 264 -12.81 -15.93 -18.13
C ASP A 264 -11.38 -16.41 -18.53
N LEU A 265 -10.37 -15.53 -18.55
CA LEU A 265 -8.98 -15.83 -18.89
C LEU A 265 -8.22 -16.31 -17.65
N VAL A 266 -7.49 -17.42 -17.77
CA VAL A 266 -6.70 -18.00 -16.69
C VAL A 266 -5.23 -17.71 -16.85
N ASP A 267 -4.73 -17.73 -18.09
CA ASP A 267 -3.31 -17.59 -18.38
C ASP A 267 -3.09 -16.84 -19.69
N SER A 268 -2.00 -16.08 -19.74
CA SER A 268 -1.55 -15.38 -20.94
C SER A 268 -0.03 -15.32 -20.95
N GLN A 269 0.59 -15.78 -22.07
CA GLN A 269 2.03 -15.86 -22.22
C GLN A 269 2.45 -15.31 -23.57
N PRO A 270 3.58 -14.58 -23.65
CA PRO A 270 4.15 -14.20 -24.92
C PRO A 270 4.68 -15.43 -25.65
N GLY A 271 4.68 -15.39 -26.96
CA GLY A 271 5.16 -16.44 -27.83
C GLY A 271 5.56 -15.92 -29.20
N PHE A 272 5.92 -16.83 -30.08
CA PHE A 272 6.17 -16.53 -31.49
C PHE A 272 5.28 -17.40 -32.37
N ASP A 273 4.72 -16.79 -33.41
CA ASP A 273 4.00 -17.57 -34.43
C ASP A 273 5.00 -18.43 -35.21
N SER A 274 4.74 -19.72 -35.24
CA SER A 274 5.61 -20.71 -35.91
C SER A 274 5.73 -20.55 -37.43
N ARG A 275 4.85 -19.75 -38.05
CA ARG A 275 4.77 -19.54 -39.51
C ARG A 275 5.57 -18.34 -39.99
N ASN A 276 5.50 -17.22 -39.28
CA ASN A 276 6.12 -15.96 -39.67
C ASN A 276 7.12 -15.40 -38.66
N GLY A 277 7.27 -16.05 -37.48
CA GLY A 277 8.18 -15.62 -36.43
C GLY A 277 7.76 -14.31 -35.71
N GLU A 278 6.56 -13.82 -35.96
CA GLU A 278 6.06 -12.62 -35.29
C GLU A 278 5.74 -12.88 -33.82
N ALA A 279 5.93 -11.85 -32.98
CA ALA A 279 5.57 -11.93 -31.58
C ALA A 279 4.04 -11.98 -31.40
N VAL A 280 3.55 -12.89 -30.59
CA VAL A 280 2.13 -13.15 -30.35
C VAL A 280 1.89 -13.39 -28.88
N ILE A 281 0.62 -13.40 -28.50
CA ILE A 281 0.20 -13.67 -27.12
C ILE A 281 -0.69 -14.90 -27.12
N ASN A 282 -0.23 -15.96 -26.50
CA ASN A 282 -1.00 -17.17 -26.29
C ASN A 282 -1.86 -17.02 -25.05
N PHE A 283 -3.14 -17.34 -25.13
CA PHE A 283 -4.06 -17.26 -24.00
C PHE A 283 -4.82 -18.55 -23.76
N ARG A 284 -5.31 -18.72 -22.54
CA ARG A 284 -6.12 -19.85 -22.13
C ARG A 284 -7.26 -19.41 -21.23
N PHE A 285 -8.48 -19.82 -21.57
CA PHE A 285 -9.69 -19.59 -20.76
C PHE A 285 -9.87 -20.63 -19.66
N ASN A 286 -10.66 -20.27 -18.65
CA ASN A 286 -11.21 -21.20 -17.69
C ASN A 286 -12.28 -22.09 -18.36
N GLN A 287 -12.80 -23.07 -17.63
CA GLN A 287 -13.77 -24.02 -18.18
C GLN A 287 -15.05 -23.34 -18.72
N ARG A 288 -15.53 -22.28 -18.05
CA ARG A 288 -16.71 -21.51 -18.45
C ARG A 288 -16.45 -20.75 -19.75
N GLY A 289 -15.32 -20.05 -19.83
CA GLY A 289 -14.92 -19.31 -21.04
C GLY A 289 -14.63 -20.24 -22.21
N ALA A 290 -13.98 -21.36 -21.97
CA ALA A 290 -13.72 -22.39 -22.98
C ALA A 290 -15.02 -22.94 -23.59
N LEU A 291 -16.03 -23.23 -22.75
CA LEU A 291 -17.35 -23.69 -23.24
C LEU A 291 -18.06 -22.61 -24.08
N LYS A 292 -18.08 -21.36 -23.61
CA LYS A 292 -18.71 -20.24 -24.35
C LYS A 292 -18.01 -20.02 -25.68
N PHE A 293 -16.68 -19.93 -25.65
CA PHE A 293 -15.85 -19.68 -26.83
C PHE A 293 -15.90 -20.84 -27.82
N GLY A 294 -15.85 -22.09 -27.30
CA GLY A 294 -15.96 -23.31 -28.09
C GLY A 294 -17.29 -23.42 -28.82
N ASN A 295 -18.42 -23.17 -28.15
CA ASN A 295 -19.73 -23.17 -28.77
C ASN A 295 -19.85 -22.08 -29.84
N TYR A 296 -19.40 -20.85 -29.51
CA TYR A 296 -19.41 -19.75 -30.45
C TYR A 296 -18.58 -20.05 -31.70
N THR A 297 -17.34 -20.50 -31.55
CA THR A 297 -16.45 -20.79 -32.67
C THR A 297 -16.93 -21.98 -33.52
N LYS A 298 -17.61 -22.96 -32.92
CA LYS A 298 -18.24 -24.07 -33.63
C LYS A 298 -19.34 -23.61 -34.57
N ASP A 299 -20.19 -22.67 -34.09
CA ASP A 299 -21.34 -22.20 -34.84
C ASP A 299 -20.99 -21.13 -35.91
N HIS A 300 -19.78 -20.53 -35.80
CA HIS A 300 -19.32 -19.42 -36.62
C HIS A 300 -18.00 -19.70 -37.37
N VAL A 301 -17.75 -20.96 -37.76
CA VAL A 301 -16.59 -21.31 -38.59
C VAL A 301 -16.67 -20.57 -39.93
N GLY A 302 -15.58 -19.96 -40.38
CA GLY A 302 -15.49 -19.11 -41.56
C GLY A 302 -15.83 -17.64 -41.31
N SER A 303 -16.40 -17.28 -40.15
CA SER A 303 -16.71 -15.91 -39.78
C SER A 303 -15.52 -15.27 -39.04
N ARG A 304 -15.52 -13.93 -38.94
CA ARG A 304 -14.51 -13.18 -38.14
C ARG A 304 -15.06 -12.88 -36.76
N PHE A 305 -14.18 -12.82 -35.78
CA PHE A 305 -14.49 -12.26 -34.47
C PHE A 305 -13.45 -11.21 -34.08
N ALA A 306 -13.84 -10.25 -33.28
CA ALA A 306 -12.94 -9.19 -32.85
C ALA A 306 -12.43 -9.42 -31.43
N ILE A 307 -11.13 -9.19 -31.25
CA ILE A 307 -10.47 -9.13 -29.96
C ILE A 307 -10.29 -7.66 -29.60
N VAL A 308 -10.99 -7.21 -28.57
CA VAL A 308 -11.05 -5.81 -28.15
C VAL A 308 -10.35 -5.65 -26.81
N LEU A 309 -9.46 -4.66 -26.72
CA LEU A 309 -8.76 -4.27 -25.50
C LEU A 309 -9.01 -2.78 -25.24
N ASP A 310 -9.55 -2.44 -24.07
CA ASP A 310 -9.82 -1.06 -23.68
C ASP A 310 -10.60 -0.26 -24.75
N GLU A 311 -11.67 -0.87 -25.29
CA GLU A 311 -12.54 -0.32 -26.35
C GLU A 311 -11.86 -0.16 -27.72
N LYS A 312 -10.67 -0.73 -27.96
CA LYS A 312 -9.99 -0.75 -29.26
C LYS A 312 -9.81 -2.16 -29.77
N VAL A 313 -10.03 -2.37 -31.07
CA VAL A 313 -9.85 -3.68 -31.71
C VAL A 313 -8.36 -3.93 -31.92
N LEU A 314 -7.83 -4.95 -31.27
CA LEU A 314 -6.44 -5.40 -31.46
C LEU A 314 -6.27 -6.22 -32.72
N SER A 315 -7.25 -7.09 -33.00
CA SER A 315 -7.21 -8.04 -34.10
C SER A 315 -8.60 -8.58 -34.41
N ALA A 316 -8.89 -8.89 -35.65
CA ALA A 316 -10.16 -9.47 -36.08
C ALA A 316 -9.94 -10.74 -36.92
N PRO A 317 -9.41 -11.83 -36.35
CA PRO A 317 -9.09 -13.06 -37.09
C PRO A 317 -10.32 -13.82 -37.56
N VAL A 318 -10.13 -14.63 -38.62
CA VAL A 318 -11.13 -15.57 -39.11
C VAL A 318 -11.07 -16.87 -38.29
N ILE A 319 -12.22 -17.36 -37.89
CA ILE A 319 -12.37 -18.68 -37.22
C ILE A 319 -12.16 -19.76 -38.29
N ARG A 320 -11.05 -20.46 -38.26
CA ARG A 320 -10.76 -21.53 -39.23
C ARG A 320 -11.39 -22.85 -38.82
N ASP A 321 -11.34 -23.15 -37.52
CA ASP A 321 -11.87 -24.37 -36.92
C ASP A 321 -12.50 -24.07 -35.55
N ALA A 322 -13.33 -25.00 -35.06
CA ALA A 322 -13.91 -24.89 -33.72
C ALA A 322 -12.82 -25.01 -32.64
N ILE A 323 -12.73 -24.02 -31.74
CA ILE A 323 -11.71 -23.93 -30.70
C ILE A 323 -12.28 -24.47 -29.37
N LEU A 324 -12.42 -25.80 -29.27
CA LEU A 324 -13.04 -26.45 -28.10
C LEU A 324 -12.12 -26.46 -26.87
N GLY A 325 -10.80 -26.35 -27.03
CA GLY A 325 -9.82 -26.38 -25.95
C GLY A 325 -9.71 -25.09 -25.13
N GLY A 326 -10.39 -24.02 -25.56
CA GLY A 326 -10.35 -22.71 -24.88
C GLY A 326 -8.96 -22.03 -24.90
N THR A 327 -8.09 -22.43 -25.81
CA THR A 327 -6.78 -21.81 -26.04
C THR A 327 -6.79 -21.05 -27.36
N GLY A 328 -6.10 -19.93 -27.42
CA GLY A 328 -6.01 -19.15 -28.65
C GLY A 328 -4.75 -18.29 -28.66
N GLN A 329 -4.60 -17.56 -29.76
CA GLN A 329 -3.46 -16.71 -30.01
C GLN A 329 -3.95 -15.34 -30.47
N ILE A 330 -3.44 -14.28 -29.85
CA ILE A 330 -3.63 -12.92 -30.30
C ILE A 330 -2.44 -12.54 -31.16
N SER A 331 -2.69 -12.32 -32.43
CA SER A 331 -1.71 -11.80 -33.39
C SER A 331 -1.96 -10.30 -33.63
N GLY A 332 -0.90 -9.57 -33.94
CA GLY A 332 -0.93 -8.14 -34.20
C GLY A 332 0.49 -7.64 -34.46
N SER A 333 0.67 -6.35 -34.70
CA SER A 333 2.01 -5.78 -34.89
C SER A 333 2.73 -5.57 -33.53
N PHE A 334 2.99 -6.69 -32.80
CA PHE A 334 3.64 -6.65 -31.50
C PHE A 334 5.17 -6.74 -31.63
N THR A 335 5.86 -5.92 -30.84
CA THR A 335 7.26 -6.18 -30.48
C THR A 335 7.32 -7.20 -29.35
N VAL A 336 8.48 -7.83 -29.14
CA VAL A 336 8.68 -8.79 -28.03
C VAL A 336 8.36 -8.11 -26.67
N ASP A 337 8.78 -6.86 -26.49
CA ASP A 337 8.52 -6.11 -25.25
C ASP A 337 7.03 -5.79 -25.06
N SER A 338 6.34 -5.32 -26.12
CA SER A 338 4.90 -5.04 -26.05
C SER A 338 4.06 -6.30 -25.83
N ALA A 339 4.46 -7.43 -26.43
CA ALA A 339 3.81 -8.73 -26.21
C ALA A 339 3.99 -9.21 -24.77
N ASN A 340 5.21 -9.07 -24.19
CA ASN A 340 5.48 -9.37 -22.80
C ASN A 340 4.64 -8.51 -21.84
N LYS A 341 4.63 -7.18 -22.03
CA LYS A 341 3.85 -6.25 -21.20
C LYS A 341 2.36 -6.59 -21.25
N LEU A 342 1.82 -6.80 -22.45
CA LEU A 342 0.41 -7.14 -22.63
C LEU A 342 0.06 -8.51 -22.05
N ALA A 343 0.92 -9.52 -22.21
CA ALA A 343 0.71 -10.83 -21.59
C ALA A 343 0.64 -10.74 -20.05
N VAL A 344 1.50 -9.95 -19.42
CA VAL A 344 1.47 -9.69 -17.97
C VAL A 344 0.17 -8.99 -17.58
N GLN A 345 -0.24 -7.96 -18.32
CA GLN A 345 -1.48 -7.22 -18.07
C GLN A 345 -2.71 -8.13 -18.15
N LEU A 346 -2.82 -8.95 -19.20
CA LEU A 346 -3.93 -9.87 -19.40
C LEU A 346 -3.99 -10.97 -18.33
N ARG A 347 -2.84 -11.56 -17.98
CA ARG A 347 -2.74 -12.57 -16.93
C ARG A 347 -3.10 -12.02 -15.54
N SER A 348 -2.75 -10.77 -15.27
CA SER A 348 -3.05 -10.10 -13.99
C SER A 348 -4.49 -9.65 -13.87
N GLY A 349 -5.24 -9.67 -14.97
CA GLY A 349 -6.63 -9.23 -15.03
C GLY A 349 -6.81 -7.73 -15.28
N ALA A 350 -8.07 -7.35 -15.52
CA ALA A 350 -8.46 -5.98 -15.80
C ALA A 350 -8.54 -5.14 -14.52
N LEU A 351 -8.15 -3.87 -14.62
CA LEU A 351 -8.47 -2.89 -13.57
C LEU A 351 -9.97 -2.57 -13.59
N PRO A 352 -10.61 -2.41 -12.43
CA PRO A 352 -12.03 -2.11 -12.31
C PRO A 352 -12.43 -0.76 -12.93
N ALA A 353 -11.51 0.20 -12.94
CA ALA A 353 -11.63 1.51 -13.57
C ALA A 353 -10.24 2.09 -13.86
N LYS A 354 -10.22 3.17 -14.65
CA LYS A 354 -8.99 3.89 -14.99
C LYS A 354 -8.33 4.49 -13.76
N LEU A 355 -6.99 4.46 -13.75
CA LEU A 355 -6.17 5.11 -12.75
C LEU A 355 -5.50 6.34 -13.34
N SER A 356 -5.62 7.49 -12.66
CA SER A 356 -4.94 8.73 -13.00
C SER A 356 -3.83 9.02 -12.02
N VAL A 357 -2.66 9.43 -12.54
CA VAL A 357 -1.50 9.82 -11.72
C VAL A 357 -1.78 11.18 -11.10
N GLN A 358 -1.73 11.26 -9.77
CA GLN A 358 -1.88 12.50 -9.01
C GLN A 358 -0.52 13.06 -8.61
N GLU A 359 0.40 12.17 -8.27
CA GLU A 359 1.75 12.54 -7.87
C GLU A 359 2.74 11.49 -8.39
N GLU A 360 3.82 11.97 -8.97
CA GLU A 360 4.91 11.15 -9.47
C GLU A 360 6.22 11.72 -8.93
N ARG A 361 6.98 10.88 -8.24
CA ARG A 361 8.33 11.20 -7.77
C ARG A 361 9.28 10.06 -8.10
N VAL A 362 10.44 10.38 -8.61
CA VAL A 362 11.52 9.44 -8.85
C VAL A 362 12.72 9.85 -8.02
N VAL A 363 13.25 8.92 -7.26
CA VAL A 363 14.49 9.10 -6.49
C VAL A 363 15.55 8.22 -7.13
N GLY A 364 16.62 8.85 -7.64
CA GLY A 364 17.74 8.08 -8.20
C GLY A 364 18.45 7.23 -7.12
N ALA A 365 18.88 6.04 -7.47
CA ALA A 365 19.56 5.12 -6.56
C ALA A 365 20.85 5.71 -5.95
N SER A 366 21.59 6.52 -6.73
CA SER A 366 22.78 7.22 -6.26
C SER A 366 22.48 8.25 -5.16
N LEU A 367 21.37 9.00 -5.28
CA LEU A 367 20.95 9.98 -4.28
C LEU A 367 20.59 9.33 -2.94
N GLY A 368 19.99 8.14 -2.99
CA GLY A 368 19.68 7.36 -1.79
C GLY A 368 20.94 6.93 -1.05
N GLN A 369 21.93 6.39 -1.77
CA GLN A 369 23.20 5.94 -1.18
C GLN A 369 24.00 7.11 -0.59
N ASP A 370 24.11 8.23 -1.32
CA ASP A 370 24.76 9.45 -0.82
C ASP A 370 24.10 9.98 0.45
N SER A 371 22.77 9.93 0.52
CA SER A 371 21.98 10.33 1.70
C SER A 371 22.24 9.41 2.90
N ILE A 372 22.34 8.08 2.68
CA ILE A 372 22.71 7.12 3.73
C ILE A 372 24.11 7.41 4.27
N ASP A 373 25.08 7.63 3.39
CA ASP A 373 26.46 7.86 3.80
C ASP A 373 26.64 9.21 4.47
N ALA A 374 25.95 10.25 4.02
CA ALA A 374 25.88 11.54 4.71
C ALA A 374 25.21 11.42 6.08
N GLY A 375 24.10 10.70 6.17
CA GLY A 375 23.39 10.44 7.43
C GLY A 375 24.24 9.67 8.45
N LYS A 376 24.95 8.63 8.01
CA LYS A 376 25.89 7.86 8.87
C LYS A 376 27.02 8.73 9.38
N ARG A 377 27.63 9.57 8.51
CA ARG A 377 28.70 10.49 8.92
C ARG A 377 28.18 11.51 9.94
N ALA A 378 27.02 12.12 9.67
CA ALA A 378 26.41 13.10 10.57
C ALA A 378 26.09 12.46 11.94
N ALA A 379 25.52 11.25 11.97
CA ALA A 379 25.22 10.52 13.19
C ALA A 379 26.50 10.20 13.99
N LEU A 380 27.57 9.74 13.31
CA LEU A 380 28.85 9.43 13.95
C LEU A 380 29.51 10.69 14.53
N ILE A 381 29.59 11.77 13.75
CA ILE A 381 30.18 13.04 14.21
C ILE A 381 29.36 13.60 15.36
N GLY A 382 28.03 13.62 15.27
CA GLY A 382 27.15 14.08 16.34
C GLY A 382 27.31 13.28 17.61
N MET A 383 27.34 11.94 17.51
CA MET A 383 27.52 11.05 18.67
C MET A 383 28.91 11.23 19.34
N LEU A 384 29.98 11.35 18.54
CA LEU A 384 31.32 11.60 19.05
C LEU A 384 31.43 12.98 19.70
N GLY A 385 30.84 14.02 19.09
CA GLY A 385 30.81 15.36 19.66
C GLY A 385 30.07 15.42 21.00
N VAL A 386 28.89 14.81 21.06
CA VAL A 386 28.11 14.71 22.29
C VAL A 386 28.84 13.87 23.37
N ALA A 387 29.46 12.74 22.98
CA ALA A 387 30.24 11.92 23.90
C ALA A 387 31.43 12.69 24.49
N ALA A 388 32.19 13.40 23.65
CA ALA A 388 33.31 14.23 24.08
C ALA A 388 32.83 15.33 25.04
N PHE A 389 31.76 16.04 24.71
CA PHE A 389 31.17 17.07 25.58
C PHE A 389 30.75 16.48 26.93
N MET A 390 30.04 15.36 26.94
CA MET A 390 29.55 14.72 28.18
C MET A 390 30.69 14.27 29.09
N ILE A 391 31.72 13.64 28.54
CA ILE A 391 32.88 13.20 29.30
C ILE A 391 33.64 14.41 29.85
N PHE A 392 33.81 15.47 29.06
CA PHE A 392 34.49 16.69 29.47
C PHE A 392 33.72 17.43 30.59
N ALA A 393 32.39 17.60 30.41
CA ALA A 393 31.55 18.40 31.31
C ALA A 393 31.17 17.66 32.60
N TYR A 394 30.99 16.32 32.55
CA TYR A 394 30.43 15.51 33.64
C TYR A 394 31.34 14.34 34.08
N GLY A 395 32.53 14.20 33.47
CA GLY A 395 33.50 13.16 33.87
C GLY A 395 32.90 11.75 33.79
N LEU A 396 33.01 10.99 34.89
CA LEU A 396 32.53 9.60 34.96
C LEU A 396 31.01 9.48 34.74
N PHE A 397 30.21 10.41 35.25
CA PHE A 397 28.77 10.42 34.99
C PHE A 397 28.46 10.67 33.52
N GLY A 398 29.27 11.53 32.86
CA GLY A 398 29.21 11.71 31.42
C GLY A 398 29.48 10.41 30.65
N PHE A 399 30.45 9.62 31.08
CA PHE A 399 30.72 8.30 30.49
C PHE A 399 29.54 7.33 30.67
N PHE A 400 28.86 7.33 31.80
CA PHE A 400 27.63 6.54 31.98
C PHE A 400 26.49 7.01 31.07
N ALA A 401 26.35 8.32 30.84
CA ALA A 401 25.36 8.86 29.89
C ALA A 401 25.67 8.44 28.46
N VAL A 402 26.94 8.40 28.05
CA VAL A 402 27.36 7.91 26.73
C VAL A 402 27.00 6.45 26.53
N ILE A 403 27.20 5.60 27.54
CA ILE A 403 26.75 4.18 27.50
C ILE A 403 25.22 4.11 27.35
N GLY A 404 24.48 4.94 28.11
CA GLY A 404 23.03 5.05 28.02
C GLY A 404 22.57 5.47 26.61
N ALA A 405 23.24 6.48 26.01
CA ALA A 405 22.95 6.93 24.66
C ALA A 405 23.28 5.89 23.58
N ALA A 406 24.38 5.15 23.73
CA ALA A 406 24.71 4.05 22.83
C ALA A 406 23.64 2.93 22.91
N MET A 407 23.22 2.56 24.11
CA MET A 407 22.16 1.57 24.29
C MET A 407 20.80 2.08 23.79
N HIS A 408 20.50 3.38 23.90
CA HIS A 408 19.31 3.99 23.31
C HIS A 408 19.26 3.74 21.80
N VAL A 409 20.35 4.00 21.07
CA VAL A 409 20.41 3.74 19.61
C VAL A 409 20.16 2.28 19.30
N VAL A 410 20.81 1.36 20.04
CA VAL A 410 20.61 -0.09 19.87
C VAL A 410 19.14 -0.48 20.09
N LEU A 411 18.50 0.07 21.12
CA LEU A 411 17.09 -0.23 21.43
C LEU A 411 16.16 0.33 20.35
N VAL A 412 16.39 1.56 19.86
CA VAL A 412 15.58 2.13 18.76
C VAL A 412 15.68 1.25 17.52
N LEU A 413 16.90 0.91 17.08
CA LEU A 413 17.10 0.07 15.91
C LEU A 413 16.56 -1.37 16.14
N GLY A 414 16.73 -1.92 17.32
CA GLY A 414 16.20 -3.24 17.67
C GLY A 414 14.67 -3.29 17.61
N ILE A 415 13.99 -2.29 18.20
CA ILE A 415 12.51 -2.20 18.16
C ILE A 415 12.02 -1.98 16.74
N MET A 416 12.67 -1.09 15.96
CA MET A 416 12.33 -0.89 14.55
C MET A 416 12.47 -2.18 13.74
N SER A 417 13.51 -2.96 13.99
CA SER A 417 13.71 -4.27 13.36
C SER A 417 12.60 -5.25 13.71
N LEU A 418 12.23 -5.36 14.99
CA LEU A 418 11.14 -6.24 15.45
C LEU A 418 9.78 -5.86 14.84
N LEU A 419 9.53 -4.56 14.68
CA LEU A 419 8.30 -4.04 14.07
C LEU A 419 8.31 -4.11 12.54
N GLY A 420 9.41 -4.48 11.89
CA GLY A 420 9.57 -4.44 10.44
C GLY A 420 9.39 -3.02 9.88
N SER A 421 9.76 -1.99 10.65
CA SER A 421 9.57 -0.59 10.28
C SER A 421 10.52 -0.17 9.16
N THR A 422 10.08 0.79 8.32
CA THR A 422 10.91 1.36 7.26
C THR A 422 11.72 2.56 7.77
N MET A 423 13.03 2.55 7.53
CA MET A 423 13.91 3.68 7.76
C MET A 423 13.85 4.62 6.56
N THR A 424 13.48 5.87 6.79
CA THR A 424 13.46 6.94 5.78
C THR A 424 14.57 7.96 6.06
N LEU A 425 14.87 8.85 5.12
CA LEU A 425 15.87 9.91 5.34
C LEU A 425 15.51 10.80 6.55
N PRO A 426 14.25 11.31 6.69
CA PRO A 426 13.83 11.97 7.92
C PRO A 426 13.86 11.05 9.14
N GLY A 427 13.66 9.74 8.97
CA GLY A 427 13.80 8.76 10.05
C GLY A 427 15.22 8.69 10.61
N ILE A 428 16.26 8.74 9.76
CA ILE A 428 17.67 8.85 10.19
C ILE A 428 17.86 10.14 11.00
N ALA A 429 17.35 11.28 10.50
CA ALA A 429 17.40 12.54 11.23
C ALA A 429 16.69 12.45 12.60
N GLY A 430 15.56 11.72 12.68
CA GLY A 430 14.85 11.43 13.93
C GLY A 430 15.70 10.65 14.93
N VAL A 431 16.44 9.62 14.48
CA VAL A 431 17.39 8.88 15.36
C VAL A 431 18.48 9.81 15.89
N VAL A 432 19.08 10.63 15.03
CA VAL A 432 20.12 11.59 15.45
C VAL A 432 19.57 12.60 16.45
N LEU A 433 18.37 13.13 16.22
CA LEU A 433 17.68 14.02 17.14
C LEU A 433 17.45 13.36 18.52
N THR A 434 17.01 12.11 18.53
CA THR A 434 16.72 11.41 19.79
C THR A 434 17.98 11.05 20.57
N ILE A 435 19.15 10.92 19.93
CA ILE A 435 20.45 10.83 20.63
C ILE A 435 20.69 12.10 21.47
N GLY A 436 20.46 13.28 20.88
CA GLY A 436 20.57 14.56 21.59
C GLY A 436 19.61 14.62 22.79
N MET A 437 18.36 14.26 22.60
CA MET A 437 17.34 14.23 23.66
C MET A 437 17.66 13.21 24.77
N ALA A 438 18.26 12.06 24.42
CA ALA A 438 18.68 11.06 25.40
C ALA A 438 19.79 11.58 26.31
N VAL A 439 20.71 12.37 25.75
CA VAL A 439 21.78 13.00 26.52
C VAL A 439 21.24 14.15 27.34
N ASP A 440 20.35 14.98 26.81
CA ASP A 440 19.73 16.10 27.52
C ASP A 440 19.01 15.66 28.79
N ALA A 441 18.29 14.54 28.76
CA ALA A 441 17.69 13.94 29.93
C ALA A 441 18.73 13.64 31.05
N ASN A 442 19.90 13.12 30.66
CA ASN A 442 20.98 12.85 31.62
C ASN A 442 21.63 14.15 32.14
N VAL A 443 21.80 15.16 31.26
CA VAL A 443 22.29 16.49 31.66
C VAL A 443 21.38 17.08 32.73
N LEU A 444 20.07 17.06 32.52
CA LEU A 444 19.09 17.59 33.48
C LEU A 444 19.18 16.87 34.83
N ILE A 445 19.34 15.54 34.84
CA ILE A 445 19.54 14.75 36.06
C ILE A 445 20.82 15.20 36.78
N TYR A 446 21.92 15.35 36.05
CA TYR A 446 23.22 15.70 36.64
C TYR A 446 23.28 17.13 37.17
N GLU A 447 22.66 18.08 36.46
CA GLU A 447 22.55 19.45 36.99
C GLU A 447 21.69 19.48 38.27
N ARG A 448 20.63 18.69 38.33
CA ARG A 448 19.81 18.58 39.55
C ARG A 448 20.59 17.95 40.70
N ILE A 449 21.45 16.98 40.42
CA ILE A 449 22.36 16.41 41.42
C ILE A 449 23.36 17.49 41.92
N ARG A 450 23.88 18.35 40.99
CA ARG A 450 24.78 19.46 41.37
C ARG A 450 24.07 20.48 42.28
N GLU A 451 22.83 20.85 41.96
CA GLU A 451 22.02 21.75 42.79
C GLU A 451 21.84 21.19 44.20
N GLU A 452 21.49 19.92 44.33
CA GLU A 452 21.32 19.27 45.64
C GLU A 452 22.61 19.16 46.44
N LEU A 453 23.74 18.96 45.77
CA LEU A 453 25.07 19.00 46.41
C LEU A 453 25.43 20.42 46.89
N ARG A 454 25.14 21.47 46.08
CA ARG A 454 25.35 22.87 46.49
C ARG A 454 24.46 23.26 47.68
N ALA A 455 23.26 22.65 47.78
CA ALA A 455 22.38 22.81 48.93
C ALA A 455 22.87 22.08 50.21
N GLY A 456 24.08 21.49 50.18
CA GLY A 456 24.71 20.86 51.37
C GLY A 456 24.26 19.43 51.66
N LYS A 457 23.58 18.74 50.75
CA LYS A 457 23.16 17.36 50.96
C LYS A 457 24.32 16.38 50.77
N THR A 458 24.21 15.24 51.44
CA THR A 458 25.19 14.18 51.24
C THR A 458 25.13 13.65 49.79
N PRO A 459 26.25 13.20 49.19
CA PRO A 459 26.29 12.74 47.81
C PRO A 459 25.21 11.69 47.47
N ILE A 460 24.97 10.74 48.36
CA ILE A 460 23.95 9.69 48.18
C ILE A 460 22.53 10.32 48.10
N MET A 461 22.23 11.24 49.03
CA MET A 461 20.93 11.93 49.06
C MET A 461 20.77 12.85 47.85
N ALA A 462 21.84 13.55 47.44
CA ALA A 462 21.83 14.41 46.28
C ALA A 462 21.55 13.65 44.97
N ILE A 463 22.18 12.49 44.78
CA ILE A 463 21.94 11.60 43.64
C ILE A 463 20.48 11.10 43.65
N GLU A 464 19.99 10.60 44.80
CA GLU A 464 18.63 10.08 44.91
C GLU A 464 17.57 11.17 44.60
N GLN A 465 17.74 12.36 45.19
CA GLN A 465 16.84 13.48 44.97
C GLN A 465 16.94 14.08 43.56
N GLY A 466 18.17 14.12 42.99
CA GLY A 466 18.40 14.56 41.63
C GLY A 466 17.61 13.73 40.63
N PHE A 467 17.69 12.41 40.69
CA PHE A 467 16.89 11.51 39.87
C PHE A 467 15.37 11.67 40.10
N SER A 468 14.96 11.80 41.37
CA SER A 468 13.54 11.91 41.72
C SER A 468 12.90 13.22 41.23
N ARG A 469 13.62 14.35 41.39
CA ARG A 469 13.11 15.67 40.97
C ARG A 469 13.17 15.89 39.45
N ALA A 470 14.23 15.39 38.81
CA ALA A 470 14.32 15.44 37.36
C ALA A 470 13.26 14.61 36.64
N TYR A 471 12.73 13.56 37.29
CA TYR A 471 11.78 12.63 36.71
C TYR A 471 10.54 13.34 36.15
N ALA A 472 9.86 14.15 36.97
CA ALA A 472 8.63 14.85 36.54
C ALA A 472 8.91 15.79 35.36
N THR A 473 9.96 16.59 35.44
CA THR A 473 10.33 17.54 34.37
C THR A 473 10.66 16.84 33.06
N ILE A 474 11.39 15.72 33.10
CA ILE A 474 11.74 14.96 31.90
C ILE A 474 10.49 14.30 31.30
N ILE A 475 9.62 13.71 32.12
CA ILE A 475 8.39 13.08 31.63
C ILE A 475 7.48 14.14 30.98
N ASP A 476 7.29 15.30 31.62
CA ASP A 476 6.44 16.37 31.08
C ASP A 476 6.96 16.89 29.73
N SER A 477 8.28 17.11 29.61
CA SER A 477 8.92 17.54 28.36
C SER A 477 8.82 16.46 27.26
N GLN A 478 9.07 15.20 27.60
CA GLN A 478 9.02 14.10 26.64
C GLN A 478 7.59 13.75 26.24
N LEU A 479 6.59 13.91 27.12
CA LEU A 479 5.19 13.64 26.82
C LEU A 479 4.64 14.56 25.73
N THR A 480 4.96 15.84 25.75
CA THR A 480 4.52 16.80 24.71
C THR A 480 5.05 16.39 23.35
N THR A 481 6.34 16.04 23.26
CA THR A 481 6.98 15.60 22.01
C THR A 481 6.45 14.22 21.56
N PHE A 482 6.16 13.34 22.53
CA PHE A 482 5.55 12.02 22.25
C PHE A 482 4.17 12.16 21.62
N ILE A 483 3.32 13.06 22.15
CA ILE A 483 1.99 13.34 21.59
C ILE A 483 2.12 13.89 20.16
N ALA A 484 3.05 14.83 19.91
CA ALA A 484 3.31 15.33 18.57
C ALA A 484 3.77 14.20 17.62
N GLY A 485 4.63 13.29 18.09
CA GLY A 485 5.05 12.10 17.35
C GLY A 485 3.89 11.19 16.99
N LEU A 486 2.97 10.91 17.92
CA LEU A 486 1.76 10.12 17.66
C LEU A 486 0.82 10.76 16.64
N VAL A 487 0.61 12.07 16.73
CA VAL A 487 -0.19 12.82 15.76
C VAL A 487 0.43 12.74 14.36
N MET A 488 1.74 12.95 14.24
CA MET A 488 2.47 12.80 12.97
C MET A 488 2.44 11.35 12.45
N PHE A 489 2.45 10.35 13.32
CA PHE A 489 2.31 8.94 12.92
C PHE A 489 0.93 8.64 12.34
N TRP A 490 -0.11 9.19 12.94
CA TRP A 490 -1.49 8.93 12.53
C TRP A 490 -1.92 9.71 11.28
N LEU A 491 -1.56 11.00 11.21
CA LEU A 491 -1.92 11.87 10.09
C LEU A 491 -0.86 11.91 8.98
N GLY A 492 0.37 11.53 9.27
CA GLY A 492 1.49 11.57 8.34
C GLY A 492 1.49 10.43 7.33
N SER A 493 2.07 10.67 6.18
CA SER A 493 2.31 9.68 5.13
C SER A 493 3.78 9.65 4.73
N GLY A 494 4.22 8.51 4.16
CA GLY A 494 5.57 8.36 3.61
C GLY A 494 6.70 8.77 4.57
N PRO A 495 7.56 9.72 4.16
CA PRO A 495 8.71 10.16 4.95
C PRO A 495 8.37 10.73 6.32
N ILE A 496 7.25 11.47 6.44
CA ILE A 496 6.78 12.05 7.72
C ILE A 496 6.44 10.96 8.72
N ARG A 497 5.78 9.89 8.27
CA ARG A 497 5.45 8.74 9.12
C ARG A 497 6.70 8.01 9.60
N GLY A 498 7.71 7.87 8.72
CA GLY A 498 9.01 7.29 9.08
C GLY A 498 9.72 8.09 10.18
N PHE A 499 9.74 9.43 10.09
CA PHE A 499 10.24 10.31 11.13
C PHE A 499 9.46 10.16 12.44
N ALA A 500 8.13 10.14 12.36
CA ALA A 500 7.26 9.99 13.54
C ALA A 500 7.53 8.69 14.30
N VAL A 501 7.72 7.57 13.59
CA VAL A 501 8.07 6.27 14.20
C VAL A 501 9.38 6.36 14.96
N THR A 502 10.44 6.86 14.32
CA THR A 502 11.77 6.96 14.98
C THR A 502 11.75 7.91 16.16
N LEU A 503 11.05 9.05 16.06
CA LEU A 503 10.88 10.00 17.14
C LEU A 503 10.13 9.38 18.34
N THR A 504 8.98 8.75 18.09
CA THR A 504 8.14 8.16 19.14
C THR A 504 8.86 7.03 19.87
N LEU A 505 9.50 6.10 19.14
CA LEU A 505 10.30 5.04 19.69
C LEU A 505 11.53 5.59 20.43
N GLY A 506 12.15 6.63 19.85
CA GLY A 506 13.29 7.30 20.46
C GLY A 506 12.96 7.92 21.82
N ILE A 507 11.82 8.58 21.95
CA ILE A 507 11.37 9.15 23.24
C ILE A 507 11.16 8.05 24.28
N MET A 508 10.48 6.96 23.92
CA MET A 508 10.26 5.84 24.84
C MET A 508 11.58 5.23 25.34
N THR A 509 12.50 5.00 24.42
CA THR A 509 13.81 4.44 24.75
C THR A 509 14.71 5.43 25.51
N THR A 510 14.61 6.75 25.24
CA THR A 510 15.30 7.80 26.00
C THR A 510 14.92 7.78 27.47
N VAL A 511 13.61 7.78 27.76
CA VAL A 511 13.11 7.72 29.15
C VAL A 511 13.57 6.43 29.82
N PHE A 512 13.47 5.31 29.11
CA PHE A 512 13.92 4.03 29.65
C PHE A 512 15.42 4.04 29.96
N THR A 513 16.28 4.50 29.05
CA THR A 513 17.74 4.45 29.26
C THR A 513 18.20 5.41 30.33
N ALA A 514 17.65 6.62 30.41
CA ALA A 514 18.01 7.61 31.42
C ALA A 514 17.66 7.15 32.85
N PHE A 515 16.42 6.63 33.03
CA PHE A 515 15.95 6.26 34.39
C PHE A 515 16.23 4.82 34.80
N THR A 516 16.63 3.95 33.88
CA THR A 516 16.94 2.55 34.22
C THR A 516 18.42 2.25 34.03
N ILE A 517 18.96 2.44 32.84
CA ILE A 517 20.35 2.04 32.52
C ILE A 517 21.34 2.99 33.19
N THR A 518 21.22 4.29 32.95
CA THR A 518 22.16 5.27 33.56
C THR A 518 22.07 5.22 35.07
N ARG A 519 20.86 5.12 35.62
CA ARG A 519 20.66 4.99 37.06
C ARG A 519 21.23 3.69 37.63
N LEU A 520 21.12 2.57 36.91
CA LEU A 520 21.70 1.28 37.30
C LEU A 520 23.24 1.37 37.34
N LEU A 521 23.86 2.00 36.34
CA LEU A 521 25.32 2.20 36.31
C LEU A 521 25.80 3.06 37.47
N VAL A 522 25.10 4.15 37.79
CA VAL A 522 25.39 5.01 38.93
C VAL A 522 25.22 4.23 40.24
N ALA A 523 24.13 3.46 40.39
CA ALA A 523 23.90 2.64 41.60
C ALA A 523 24.96 1.56 41.77
N TRP A 524 25.37 0.88 40.68
CA TRP A 524 26.43 -0.12 40.71
C TRP A 524 27.78 0.47 41.07
N TRP A 525 28.11 1.64 40.52
CA TRP A 525 29.33 2.36 40.88
C TRP A 525 29.34 2.76 42.35
N LEU A 526 28.23 3.29 42.90
CA LEU A 526 28.09 3.61 44.33
C LEU A 526 28.26 2.38 45.23
N ALA A 527 27.73 1.24 44.84
CA ALA A 527 27.86 -0.01 45.57
C ALA A 527 29.30 -0.56 45.58
N ALA A 528 30.07 -0.29 44.50
CA ALA A 528 31.47 -0.71 44.40
C ALA A 528 32.43 0.15 45.20
N GLN A 529 32.07 1.39 45.54
CA GLN A 529 32.89 2.29 46.36
C GLN A 529 32.71 1.98 47.85
N LYS A 530 33.70 1.33 48.45
CA LYS A 530 33.73 0.94 49.89
C LYS A 530 33.95 2.11 50.83
N THR A 531 34.27 3.32 50.37
CA THR A 531 34.64 4.48 51.21
C THR A 531 33.48 5.43 51.43
N LYS A 532 33.23 5.83 52.69
CA LYS A 532 32.18 6.78 53.10
C LYS A 532 32.38 8.22 52.63
N LYS A 533 33.50 8.58 52.05
CA LYS A 533 33.78 9.89 51.42
C LYS A 533 33.68 9.71 49.90
N ILE A 534 32.49 9.90 49.36
CA ILE A 534 32.27 9.96 47.94
C ILE A 534 32.42 11.42 47.53
N GLU A 535 33.55 11.80 46.95
CA GLU A 535 33.63 12.99 46.14
C GLU A 535 32.80 12.70 44.88
N ALA A 536 31.69 13.43 44.68
CA ALA A 536 30.90 13.27 43.47
C ALA A 536 31.81 13.59 42.28
N PRO A 537 31.89 12.71 41.25
CA PRO A 537 32.83 12.87 40.14
C PRO A 537 32.28 13.86 39.07
N LEU A 538 31.75 14.95 39.56
CA LEU A 538 31.36 16.11 38.75
C LEU A 538 32.56 17.05 38.77
N SER A 539 33.18 17.34 37.64
CA SER A 539 34.42 18.09 37.48
C SER A 539 34.60 19.20 38.55
N TYR A 540 35.60 19.03 39.41
CA TYR A 540 35.84 19.75 40.66
C TYR A 540 36.06 21.27 40.48
N ASN A 541 36.45 21.72 39.29
CA ASN A 541 36.83 23.11 39.04
C ASN A 541 35.69 24.12 38.82
N MET A 542 34.43 23.68 38.60
CA MET A 542 33.30 24.61 38.51
C MET A 542 32.49 24.77 39.80
N ALA A 543 32.86 24.08 40.86
CA ALA A 543 32.16 24.16 42.14
C ALA A 543 32.68 25.27 43.07
N ARG A 544 33.65 26.10 42.64
CA ARG A 544 34.29 27.15 43.45
C ARG A 544 34.05 28.59 42.99
N THR A 545 33.18 28.81 41.98
CA THR A 545 32.75 30.17 41.64
C THR A 545 31.31 30.42 42.05
#